data_8bb7cb5a61c5e1062aa99166a576129c
#
_entry.id   8bb7cb5a61c5e1062aa99166a576129c
#
_cell.length_a   1.000
_cell.length_b   1.000
_cell.length_c   1.000
_cell.angle_alpha   90.00
_cell.angle_beta   90.00
_cell.angle_gamma   90.00
#
_symmetry.space_group_name_H-M   'P 1'
#
loop_
_entity.id
_entity.type
_entity.pdbx_description
1 polymer ?
#
loop_
_entity_poly.entity_id
_entity_poly.type
_entity_poly.pdbx_seq_one_letter_code
_entity_poly.pdbx_strand_id
1 'polypeptide(L)'
;MWSRRLLPMILLFSIAVHAQARADGPAVVATIAPVHGSHAAVMEGSGHVPALLLPGQTSPHLARLRPSQAAMLEDADLIVRIGPDLETFLDHLLDAPENAARVLTLEDLPGIVRHEGRRAGAFETGVIVHDDHGMTSDHDNGHEDHDHDGLDPHIWLDPENGRVMAVAMADRLALLDPAHAETYRANAAALGKRLDGTEQAIDAMLAPVRHRRYLVLHDAYSGFEGRFGLSPVGAFSVAPERPPGSRRVEELRHIVSSGDIACVFTEPQLDPAWVEAILAENSVNKGVLDPLGMTLPTGVEFYPALLMNLAISLHDCLRP
;
A
#
# COMPACT_ATOMS: atom_id res chain seq x y z
N MET A 1 30.71 -16.05 -75.88
CA MET A 1 29.91 -14.95 -75.25
C MET A 1 29.47 -15.42 -73.85
N TRP A 2 30.20 -15.05 -72.83
CA TRP A 2 29.85 -15.39 -71.43
C TRP A 2 29.33 -14.14 -70.69
N SER A 3 28.06 -14.12 -70.34
CA SER A 3 27.45 -13.07 -69.60
C SER A 3 27.65 -13.31 -68.05
N ARG A 4 28.45 -12.46 -67.42
CA ARG A 4 28.62 -12.41 -65.96
C ARG A 4 27.38 -11.73 -65.36
N ARG A 5 26.58 -12.48 -64.58
CA ARG A 5 25.53 -11.94 -63.72
C ARG A 5 26.17 -11.45 -62.41
N LEU A 6 26.12 -10.13 -62.17
CA LEU A 6 26.44 -9.49 -60.91
C LEU A 6 25.25 -9.66 -59.95
N LEU A 7 25.44 -10.37 -58.80
CA LEU A 7 24.49 -10.37 -57.70
C LEU A 7 24.73 -9.11 -56.86
N PRO A 8 23.68 -8.37 -56.46
CA PRO A 8 23.82 -7.29 -55.53
C PRO A 8 23.94 -7.87 -54.10
N MET A 9 25.00 -7.49 -53.39
CA MET A 9 25.25 -7.78 -52.00
C MET A 9 24.44 -6.76 -51.15
N ILE A 10 23.32 -7.22 -50.54
CA ILE A 10 22.51 -6.42 -49.62
C ILE A 10 23.27 -6.39 -48.27
N LEU A 11 23.84 -5.23 -47.92
CA LEU A 11 24.38 -4.96 -46.61
C LEU A 11 23.21 -4.68 -45.64
N LEU A 12 22.91 -5.63 -44.79
CA LEU A 12 22.01 -5.43 -43.62
C LEU A 12 22.74 -4.57 -42.57
N PHE A 13 22.38 -3.30 -42.53
CA PHE A 13 22.78 -2.40 -41.43
C PHE A 13 21.90 -2.72 -40.20
N SER A 14 22.47 -3.48 -39.25
CA SER A 14 21.85 -3.63 -37.92
C SER A 14 21.99 -2.31 -37.17
N ILE A 15 20.91 -1.57 -37.05
CA ILE A 15 20.83 -0.39 -36.16
C ILE A 15 20.74 -0.93 -34.74
N ALA A 16 21.87 -1.02 -34.05
CA ALA A 16 21.87 -1.21 -32.61
C ALA A 16 21.37 0.09 -31.95
N VAL A 17 20.12 0.09 -31.48
CA VAL A 17 19.62 1.15 -30.61
C VAL A 17 20.32 0.99 -29.27
N HIS A 18 21.42 1.74 -29.09
CA HIS A 18 22.03 1.89 -27.78
C HIS A 18 21.14 2.86 -26.98
N ALA A 19 20.38 2.34 -26.03
CA ALA A 19 19.83 3.17 -24.95
C ALA A 19 21.05 3.83 -24.28
N GLN A 20 21.21 5.14 -24.45
CA GLN A 20 22.20 5.90 -23.70
C GLN A 20 21.78 5.87 -22.23
N ALA A 21 22.52 5.11 -21.41
CA ALA A 21 22.40 5.20 -19.96
C ALA A 21 22.66 6.67 -19.56
N ARG A 22 21.71 7.29 -18.84
CA ARG A 22 21.92 8.60 -18.25
C ARG A 22 23.13 8.50 -17.31
N ALA A 23 24.02 9.49 -17.36
CA ALA A 23 25.19 9.56 -16.48
C ALA A 23 24.81 9.59 -14.98
N ASP A 24 23.56 9.96 -14.67
CA ASP A 24 23.03 10.14 -13.31
C ASP A 24 22.11 8.99 -12.85
N GLY A 25 22.06 7.84 -13.58
CA GLY A 25 21.22 6.68 -13.26
C GLY A 25 19.71 6.92 -13.52
N PRO A 26 18.85 5.91 -13.17
CA PRO A 26 17.43 6.00 -13.46
C PRO A 26 16.72 6.96 -12.52
N ALA A 27 15.86 7.82 -13.08
CA ALA A 27 14.93 8.65 -12.32
C ALA A 27 13.74 7.80 -11.87
N VAL A 28 13.71 7.42 -10.58
CA VAL A 28 12.68 6.58 -9.98
C VAL A 28 11.75 7.42 -9.13
N VAL A 29 10.44 7.27 -9.32
CA VAL A 29 9.41 7.90 -8.49
C VAL A 29 8.58 6.82 -7.82
N ALA A 30 8.55 6.85 -6.49
CA ALA A 30 7.66 6.05 -5.65
C ALA A 30 6.48 6.90 -5.19
N THR A 31 5.27 6.38 -5.29
CA THR A 31 4.06 7.16 -5.04
C THR A 31 3.84 7.48 -3.56
N ILE A 32 4.10 6.52 -2.67
CA ILE A 32 3.89 6.63 -1.22
C ILE A 32 5.15 6.29 -0.42
N ALA A 33 5.21 6.74 0.82
CA ALA A 33 6.41 6.58 1.67
C ALA A 33 6.81 5.10 1.91
N PRO A 34 5.91 4.12 2.12
CA PRO A 34 6.30 2.70 2.24
C PRO A 34 6.99 2.16 0.99
N VAL A 35 6.49 2.48 -0.19
CA VAL A 35 7.09 2.12 -1.48
C VAL A 35 8.44 2.79 -1.67
N HIS A 36 8.53 4.08 -1.32
CA HIS A 36 9.79 4.83 -1.35
C HIS A 36 10.85 4.21 -0.42
N GLY A 37 10.48 3.84 0.81
CA GLY A 37 11.41 3.21 1.76
C GLY A 37 11.95 1.87 1.26
N SER A 38 11.09 1.04 0.66
CA SER A 38 11.51 -0.21 0.02
C SER A 38 12.47 0.03 -1.14
N HIS A 39 12.20 1.03 -2.01
CA HIS A 39 13.12 1.42 -3.09
C HIS A 39 14.44 1.95 -2.57
N ALA A 40 14.43 2.80 -1.53
CA ALA A 40 15.64 3.30 -0.93
C ALA A 40 16.54 2.16 -0.42
N ALA A 41 15.93 1.10 0.16
CA ALA A 41 16.67 -0.09 0.57
C ALA A 41 17.23 -0.88 -0.62
N VAL A 42 16.45 -1.04 -1.71
CA VAL A 42 16.90 -1.76 -2.91
C VAL A 42 18.00 -0.99 -3.65
N MET A 43 17.93 0.34 -3.68
CA MET A 43 18.88 1.22 -4.37
C MET A 43 20.12 1.56 -3.54
N GLU A 44 20.24 1.07 -2.30
CA GLU A 44 21.37 1.36 -1.42
C GLU A 44 22.72 1.03 -2.09
N GLY A 45 23.67 1.95 -2.01
CA GLY A 45 25.02 1.79 -2.57
C GLY A 45 25.14 1.97 -4.09
N SER A 46 24.04 2.20 -4.82
CA SER A 46 24.09 2.52 -6.26
C SER A 46 24.47 3.98 -6.56
N GLY A 47 24.45 4.84 -5.55
CA GLY A 47 24.61 6.28 -5.73
C GLY A 47 23.33 7.02 -6.15
N HIS A 48 22.20 6.31 -6.29
CA HIS A 48 20.92 6.85 -6.70
C HIS A 48 19.89 6.73 -5.57
N VAL A 49 18.91 7.63 -5.54
CA VAL A 49 17.83 7.64 -4.56
C VAL A 49 16.49 7.85 -5.27
N PRO A 50 15.42 7.15 -4.86
CA PRO A 50 14.11 7.39 -5.42
C PRO A 50 13.55 8.73 -4.97
N ALA A 51 12.69 9.34 -5.80
CA ALA A 51 11.87 10.48 -5.41
C ALA A 51 10.56 10.00 -4.80
N LEU A 52 10.04 10.72 -3.80
CA LEU A 52 8.74 10.47 -3.19
C LEU A 52 7.71 11.43 -3.75
N LEU A 53 6.61 10.89 -4.32
CA LEU A 53 5.54 11.69 -4.91
C LEU A 53 4.65 12.32 -3.84
N LEU A 54 4.14 11.51 -2.90
CA LEU A 54 3.27 11.96 -1.82
C LEU A 54 4.02 11.97 -0.50
N PRO A 55 4.14 13.14 0.18
CA PRO A 55 4.65 13.20 1.54
C PRO A 55 3.82 12.31 2.48
N GLY A 56 4.45 11.67 3.47
CA GLY A 56 3.77 10.74 4.38
C GLY A 56 2.60 11.31 5.20
N GLN A 57 2.41 12.63 5.17
CA GLN A 57 1.28 13.32 5.79
C GLN A 57 0.02 13.35 4.91
N THR A 58 0.13 12.91 3.65
CA THR A 58 -0.97 12.96 2.68
C THR A 58 -1.54 11.56 2.49
N SER A 59 -2.81 11.38 2.81
CA SER A 59 -3.52 10.14 2.47
C SER A 59 -3.58 9.96 0.95
N PRO A 60 -3.17 8.81 0.41
CA PRO A 60 -3.27 8.54 -1.03
C PRO A 60 -4.71 8.56 -1.53
N HIS A 61 -5.69 8.19 -0.70
CA HIS A 61 -7.12 8.22 -1.05
C HIS A 61 -7.66 9.65 -1.27
N LEU A 62 -7.02 10.65 -0.65
CA LEU A 62 -7.44 12.06 -0.71
C LEU A 62 -6.51 12.92 -1.57
N ALA A 63 -5.48 12.31 -2.15
CA ALA A 63 -4.44 13.03 -2.86
C ALA A 63 -4.97 13.67 -4.16
N ARG A 64 -4.38 14.80 -4.49
CA ARG A 64 -4.58 15.47 -5.78
C ARG A 64 -3.23 15.84 -6.35
N LEU A 65 -3.04 15.56 -7.63
CA LEU A 65 -1.79 15.82 -8.31
C LEU A 65 -1.53 17.32 -8.45
N ARG A 66 -0.35 17.77 -8.01
CA ARG A 66 0.12 19.15 -8.20
C ARG A 66 0.94 19.24 -9.50
N PRO A 67 1.03 20.42 -10.15
CA PRO A 67 1.81 20.58 -11.37
C PRO A 67 3.27 20.11 -11.25
N SER A 68 3.92 20.36 -10.10
CA SER A 68 5.29 19.89 -9.85
C SER A 68 5.41 18.37 -9.74
N GLN A 69 4.37 17.71 -9.22
CA GLN A 69 4.30 16.24 -9.14
C GLN A 69 4.04 15.63 -10.52
N ALA A 70 3.20 16.27 -11.35
CA ALA A 70 3.00 15.86 -12.73
C ALA A 70 4.32 15.92 -13.52
N ALA A 71 5.08 17.04 -13.42
CA ALA A 71 6.38 17.16 -14.04
C ALA A 71 7.38 16.09 -13.55
N MET A 72 7.38 15.78 -12.23
CA MET A 72 8.20 14.69 -11.67
C MET A 72 7.86 13.33 -12.31
N LEU A 73 6.58 13.04 -12.54
CA LEU A 73 6.13 11.81 -13.19
C LEU A 73 6.47 11.80 -14.69
N GLU A 74 6.40 12.93 -15.38
CA GLU A 74 6.80 13.04 -16.79
C GLU A 74 8.28 12.73 -17.00
N ASP A 75 9.15 13.18 -16.09
CA ASP A 75 10.60 13.01 -16.16
C ASP A 75 11.09 11.64 -15.67
N ALA A 76 10.22 10.82 -15.07
CA ALA A 76 10.59 9.55 -14.46
C ALA A 76 10.86 8.45 -15.51
N ASP A 77 11.95 7.69 -15.31
CA ASP A 77 12.25 6.46 -16.05
C ASP A 77 11.48 5.26 -15.49
N LEU A 78 11.13 5.30 -14.19
CA LEU A 78 10.32 4.30 -13.51
C LEU A 78 9.39 4.97 -12.49
N ILE A 79 8.10 4.69 -12.61
CA ILE A 79 7.07 5.07 -11.65
C ILE A 79 6.60 3.79 -10.96
N VAL A 80 6.60 3.79 -9.63
CA VAL A 80 6.13 2.64 -8.85
C VAL A 80 4.97 3.05 -7.99
N ARG A 81 3.82 2.41 -8.25
CA ARG A 81 2.56 2.63 -7.54
C ARG A 81 2.03 1.34 -6.93
N ILE A 82 1.15 1.44 -5.95
CA ILE A 82 0.38 0.29 -5.46
C ILE A 82 -0.58 -0.17 -6.55
N GLY A 83 -1.55 0.66 -6.92
CA GLY A 83 -2.54 0.33 -7.93
C GLY A 83 -3.69 1.35 -8.02
N PRO A 84 -4.58 1.19 -9.01
CA PRO A 84 -5.68 2.12 -9.24
C PRO A 84 -6.65 2.23 -8.06
N ASP A 85 -6.83 1.17 -7.28
CA ASP A 85 -7.74 1.18 -6.13
C ASP A 85 -7.25 2.09 -4.98
N LEU A 86 -5.94 2.38 -4.91
CA LEU A 86 -5.37 3.30 -3.93
C LEU A 86 -5.14 4.70 -4.50
N GLU A 87 -4.53 4.78 -5.69
CA GLU A 87 -4.02 6.02 -6.27
C GLU A 87 -4.84 6.48 -7.47
N THR A 88 -6.17 6.50 -7.31
CA THR A 88 -7.15 6.88 -8.36
C THR A 88 -6.83 8.21 -9.04
N PHE A 89 -6.18 9.15 -8.32
CA PHE A 89 -5.76 10.43 -8.85
C PHE A 89 -4.67 10.34 -9.93
N LEU A 90 -4.05 9.16 -10.12
CA LEU A 90 -3.01 8.91 -11.13
C LEU A 90 -3.53 8.20 -12.38
N ASP A 91 -4.73 7.62 -12.37
CA ASP A 91 -5.21 6.73 -13.43
C ASP A 91 -5.17 7.39 -14.82
N HIS A 92 -5.75 8.59 -14.94
CA HIS A 92 -5.75 9.31 -16.22
C HIS A 92 -4.35 9.61 -16.79
N LEU A 93 -3.36 9.71 -15.91
CA LEU A 93 -1.98 9.98 -16.32
C LEU A 93 -1.21 8.70 -16.62
N LEU A 94 -1.39 7.65 -15.83
CA LEU A 94 -0.55 6.46 -15.88
C LEU A 94 -1.11 5.35 -16.77
N ASP A 95 -2.42 5.30 -16.99
CA ASP A 95 -3.07 4.23 -17.76
C ASP A 95 -2.92 4.42 -19.29
N ALA A 96 -2.33 5.53 -19.72
CA ALA A 96 -2.01 5.73 -21.13
C ALA A 96 -1.00 4.66 -21.63
N PRO A 97 -1.23 4.04 -22.80
CA PRO A 97 -0.39 2.93 -23.30
C PRO A 97 1.10 3.26 -23.39
N GLU A 98 1.44 4.52 -23.66
CA GLU A 98 2.83 5.02 -23.71
C GLU A 98 3.54 4.95 -22.35
N ASN A 99 2.81 4.91 -21.27
CA ASN A 99 3.36 4.82 -19.92
C ASN A 99 3.59 3.38 -19.42
N ALA A 100 2.95 2.38 -20.05
CA ALA A 100 2.98 1.00 -19.60
C ALA A 100 4.40 0.43 -19.37
N ALA A 101 5.38 0.85 -20.19
CA ALA A 101 6.75 0.38 -20.08
C ALA A 101 7.50 0.95 -18.84
N ARG A 102 7.06 2.10 -18.31
CA ARG A 102 7.72 2.80 -17.20
C ARG A 102 6.93 2.76 -15.90
N VAL A 103 5.74 2.18 -15.87
CA VAL A 103 4.94 2.00 -14.65
C VAL A 103 5.11 0.58 -14.13
N LEU A 104 5.36 0.45 -12.83
CA LEU A 104 5.30 -0.79 -12.08
C LEU A 104 4.14 -0.70 -11.09
N THR A 105 3.05 -1.40 -11.38
CA THR A 105 1.90 -1.54 -10.51
C THR A 105 2.12 -2.75 -9.61
N LEU A 106 2.21 -2.51 -8.30
CA LEU A 106 2.64 -3.53 -7.34
C LEU A 106 1.55 -4.55 -7.03
N GLU A 107 0.28 -4.14 -7.03
CA GLU A 107 -0.84 -5.06 -6.78
C GLU A 107 -1.01 -6.12 -7.88
N ASP A 108 -0.50 -5.87 -9.10
CA ASP A 108 -0.56 -6.80 -10.23
C ASP A 108 0.57 -7.85 -10.23
N LEU A 109 1.52 -7.75 -9.29
CA LEU A 109 2.66 -8.65 -9.27
C LEU A 109 2.24 -10.08 -8.94
N PRO A 110 2.80 -11.08 -9.64
CA PRO A 110 2.63 -12.47 -9.26
C PRO A 110 3.15 -12.71 -7.83
N GLY A 111 2.33 -13.34 -7.00
CA GLY A 111 2.71 -13.67 -5.61
C GLY A 111 2.27 -12.64 -4.57
N ILE A 112 1.68 -11.53 -4.96
CA ILE A 112 1.03 -10.63 -4.00
C ILE A 112 -0.16 -11.33 -3.35
N VAL A 113 -0.18 -11.36 -2.04
CA VAL A 113 -1.31 -11.79 -1.24
C VAL A 113 -2.30 -10.64 -1.17
N ARG A 114 -3.50 -10.86 -1.72
CA ARG A 114 -4.60 -9.90 -1.70
C ARG A 114 -5.63 -10.33 -0.66
N HIS A 115 -6.17 -9.39 0.06
CA HIS A 115 -7.24 -9.61 1.00
C HIS A 115 -8.52 -8.97 0.47
N GLU A 116 -9.67 -9.58 0.75
CA GLU A 116 -10.96 -8.96 0.46
C GLU A 116 -11.14 -7.74 1.35
N GLY A 117 -11.60 -6.64 0.78
CA GLY A 117 -12.02 -5.46 1.52
C GLY A 117 -13.23 -5.78 2.39
N ARG A 118 -13.17 -5.39 3.64
CA ARG A 118 -14.28 -5.63 4.59
C ARG A 118 -15.29 -4.48 4.49
N ARG A 119 -16.54 -4.76 4.79
CA ARG A 119 -17.54 -3.70 4.87
C ARG A 119 -17.32 -2.89 6.15
N ALA A 120 -17.49 -1.56 6.05
CA ALA A 120 -17.47 -0.74 7.25
C ALA A 120 -18.50 -1.27 8.24
N GLY A 121 -18.11 -1.47 9.49
CA GLY A 121 -18.98 -2.01 10.43
C GLY A 121 -18.37 -2.92 11.44
N ALA A 122 -19.24 -3.54 12.20
CA ALA A 122 -18.89 -4.75 12.89
C ALA A 122 -18.45 -5.76 11.83
N PHE A 123 -17.23 -6.27 11.98
CA PHE A 123 -16.81 -7.40 11.18
C PHE A 123 -17.52 -8.65 11.70
N GLU A 124 -18.17 -9.39 10.81
CA GLU A 124 -18.92 -10.58 11.20
C GLU A 124 -17.96 -11.62 11.79
N THR A 125 -18.08 -11.85 13.08
CA THR A 125 -17.46 -13.01 13.74
C THR A 125 -18.36 -14.21 13.55
N GLY A 126 -18.39 -14.79 12.35
CA GLY A 126 -18.88 -16.17 12.10
C GLY A 126 -20.28 -16.58 12.55
N VAL A 127 -21.15 -15.67 12.98
CA VAL A 127 -22.56 -15.97 13.31
C VAL A 127 -23.44 -15.31 12.25
N ILE A 128 -23.83 -16.10 11.25
CA ILE A 128 -24.87 -15.72 10.30
C ILE A 128 -26.20 -15.76 11.03
N VAL A 129 -26.67 -14.63 11.51
CA VAL A 129 -28.07 -14.47 11.90
C VAL A 129 -28.83 -14.11 10.62
N HIS A 130 -29.53 -15.09 10.04
CA HIS A 130 -30.50 -14.86 8.99
C HIS A 130 -31.72 -14.16 9.59
N ASP A 131 -31.73 -12.83 9.58
CA ASP A 131 -32.98 -12.10 9.72
C ASP A 131 -33.70 -12.09 8.38
N ASP A 132 -34.69 -13.02 8.28
CA ASP A 132 -35.63 -13.12 7.19
C ASP A 132 -36.66 -11.96 7.29
N HIS A 133 -36.30 -10.81 6.78
CA HIS A 133 -37.25 -9.74 6.50
C HIS A 133 -37.24 -9.38 5.03
N GLY A 134 -38.20 -9.92 4.32
CA GLY A 134 -38.50 -9.63 2.93
C GLY A 134 -38.49 -8.10 2.66
N MET A 135 -37.59 -7.64 1.81
CA MET A 135 -37.62 -6.28 1.29
C MET A 135 -38.08 -6.27 -0.16
N THR A 136 -39.21 -5.58 -0.33
CA THR A 136 -39.72 -5.14 -1.62
C THR A 136 -38.70 -4.21 -2.29
N SER A 137 -38.43 -4.53 -3.54
CA SER A 137 -37.61 -3.71 -4.44
C SER A 137 -38.28 -2.39 -4.73
N ASP A 138 -37.67 -1.30 -4.27
CA ASP A 138 -37.91 0.04 -4.86
C ASP A 138 -36.68 0.45 -5.66
N HIS A 139 -36.90 0.64 -6.95
CA HIS A 139 -35.94 1.20 -7.89
C HIS A 139 -35.64 2.64 -7.52
N ASP A 140 -34.39 2.96 -7.26
CA ASP A 140 -33.93 4.35 -7.38
C ASP A 140 -32.60 4.43 -8.14
N ASN A 141 -32.55 5.46 -8.94
CA ASN A 141 -31.71 5.86 -10.01
C ASN A 141 -30.17 5.70 -9.83
N GLY A 142 -29.59 5.19 -10.91
CA GLY A 142 -28.20 5.04 -11.22
C GLY A 142 -27.24 6.16 -10.82
N HIS A 143 -26.39 5.83 -9.90
CA HIS A 143 -25.00 6.21 -9.95
C HIS A 143 -24.24 4.89 -10.15
N GLU A 144 -23.52 4.80 -11.25
CA GLU A 144 -22.52 3.76 -11.45
C GLU A 144 -21.46 3.96 -10.34
N ASP A 145 -21.71 3.38 -9.16
CA ASP A 145 -20.63 3.07 -8.23
C ASP A 145 -19.73 2.13 -9.02
N HIS A 146 -18.56 2.59 -9.39
CA HIS A 146 -17.49 1.73 -9.83
C HIS A 146 -17.25 0.78 -8.65
N ASP A 147 -17.82 -0.42 -8.74
CA ASP A 147 -17.47 -1.56 -7.91
C ASP A 147 -15.99 -1.85 -8.21
N HIS A 148 -15.11 -1.20 -7.46
CA HIS A 148 -13.76 -1.69 -7.27
C HIS A 148 -13.91 -3.13 -6.79
N ASP A 149 -13.11 -4.06 -7.27
CA ASP A 149 -13.23 -5.52 -7.04
C ASP A 149 -13.26 -5.94 -5.55
N GLY A 150 -13.49 -4.99 -4.65
CA GLY A 150 -13.65 -5.22 -3.21
C GLY A 150 -12.39 -5.69 -2.52
N LEU A 151 -11.21 -5.49 -3.11
CA LEU A 151 -9.93 -5.85 -2.52
C LEU A 151 -9.36 -4.72 -1.66
N ASP A 152 -8.63 -5.11 -0.60
CA ASP A 152 -7.90 -4.16 0.23
C ASP A 152 -6.61 -3.70 -0.49
N PRO A 153 -6.47 -2.41 -0.85
CA PRO A 153 -5.30 -1.93 -1.58
C PRO A 153 -4.07 -1.74 -0.70
N HIS A 154 -4.16 -1.92 0.63
CA HIS A 154 -3.06 -1.67 1.56
C HIS A 154 -2.06 -2.84 1.62
N ILE A 155 -1.70 -3.37 0.46
CA ILE A 155 -0.87 -4.57 0.29
C ILE A 155 0.51 -4.47 0.94
N TRP A 156 1.05 -3.26 1.13
CA TRP A 156 2.37 -3.04 1.73
C TRP A 156 2.42 -3.34 3.24
N LEU A 157 1.28 -3.54 3.89
CA LEU A 157 1.23 -3.85 5.31
C LEU A 157 1.44 -5.34 5.61
N ASP A 158 1.43 -6.21 4.59
CA ASP A 158 1.88 -7.59 4.71
C ASP A 158 3.38 -7.69 4.40
N PRO A 159 4.25 -8.14 5.33
CA PRO A 159 5.68 -8.29 5.09
C PRO A 159 6.02 -9.26 3.96
N GLU A 160 5.17 -10.26 3.66
CA GLU A 160 5.36 -11.16 2.52
C GLU A 160 5.24 -10.40 1.20
N ASN A 161 4.23 -9.55 1.07
CA ASN A 161 4.10 -8.65 -0.08
C ASN A 161 5.33 -7.74 -0.20
N GLY A 162 5.86 -7.27 0.93
CA GLY A 162 7.09 -6.49 0.95
C GLY A 162 8.28 -7.19 0.30
N ARG A 163 8.42 -8.51 0.49
CA ARG A 163 9.45 -9.33 -0.18
C ARG A 163 9.23 -9.40 -1.69
N VAL A 164 7.99 -9.69 -2.10
CA VAL A 164 7.61 -9.76 -3.52
C VAL A 164 7.87 -8.43 -4.21
N MET A 165 7.43 -7.33 -3.61
CA MET A 165 7.64 -5.98 -4.12
C MET A 165 9.13 -5.65 -4.26
N ALA A 166 9.96 -5.94 -3.26
CA ALA A 166 11.40 -5.66 -3.31
C ALA A 166 12.11 -6.40 -4.45
N VAL A 167 11.75 -7.66 -4.72
CA VAL A 167 12.30 -8.43 -5.84
C VAL A 167 11.90 -7.82 -7.18
N ALA A 168 10.63 -7.49 -7.36
CA ALA A 168 10.13 -6.88 -8.59
C ALA A 168 10.77 -5.51 -8.87
N MET A 169 10.95 -4.69 -7.81
CA MET A 169 11.66 -3.42 -7.88
C MET A 169 13.11 -3.61 -8.34
N ALA A 170 13.83 -4.59 -7.76
CA ALA A 170 15.21 -4.88 -8.13
C ALA A 170 15.34 -5.34 -9.58
N ASP A 171 14.42 -6.18 -10.05
CA ASP A 171 14.43 -6.64 -11.44
C ASP A 171 14.13 -5.51 -12.43
N ARG A 172 13.22 -4.60 -12.12
CA ARG A 172 12.95 -3.41 -12.95
C ARG A 172 14.15 -2.47 -12.99
N LEU A 173 14.79 -2.22 -11.84
CA LEU A 173 15.99 -1.40 -11.75
C LEU A 173 17.16 -2.03 -12.51
N ALA A 174 17.34 -3.36 -12.43
CA ALA A 174 18.39 -4.07 -13.15
C ALA A 174 18.26 -3.97 -14.68
N LEU A 175 17.05 -3.79 -15.20
CA LEU A 175 16.82 -3.54 -16.65
C LEU A 175 17.18 -2.12 -17.04
N LEU A 176 16.92 -1.14 -16.17
CA LEU A 176 17.18 0.29 -16.43
C LEU A 176 18.63 0.66 -16.20
N ASP A 177 19.27 0.03 -15.22
CA ASP A 177 20.67 0.25 -14.82
C ASP A 177 21.39 -1.08 -14.65
N PRO A 178 21.82 -1.73 -15.74
CA PRO A 178 22.51 -3.01 -15.69
C PRO A 178 23.84 -2.97 -14.94
N ALA A 179 24.47 -1.80 -14.79
CA ALA A 179 25.74 -1.65 -14.07
C ALA A 179 25.58 -1.98 -12.57
N HIS A 180 24.41 -1.72 -11.98
CA HIS A 180 24.12 -1.98 -10.58
C HIS A 180 23.14 -3.15 -10.36
N ALA A 181 22.87 -3.96 -11.39
CA ALA A 181 21.90 -5.05 -11.35
C ALA A 181 22.13 -6.06 -10.21
N GLU A 182 23.40 -6.41 -9.95
CA GLU A 182 23.78 -7.32 -8.85
C GLU A 182 23.53 -6.66 -7.49
N THR A 183 23.85 -5.37 -7.35
CA THR A 183 23.61 -4.59 -6.14
C THR A 183 22.12 -4.56 -5.80
N TYR A 184 21.26 -4.25 -6.76
CA TYR A 184 19.80 -4.21 -6.54
C TYR A 184 19.25 -5.55 -6.07
N ARG A 185 19.64 -6.65 -6.71
CA ARG A 185 19.19 -7.99 -6.31
C ARG A 185 19.73 -8.42 -4.94
N ALA A 186 20.98 -8.11 -4.65
CA ALA A 186 21.57 -8.37 -3.34
C ALA A 186 20.84 -7.59 -2.23
N ASN A 187 20.52 -6.32 -2.49
CA ASN A 187 19.80 -5.46 -1.55
C ASN A 187 18.36 -5.93 -1.33
N ALA A 188 17.65 -6.35 -2.38
CA ALA A 188 16.31 -6.93 -2.25
C ALA A 188 16.34 -8.19 -1.38
N ALA A 189 17.32 -9.07 -1.58
CA ALA A 189 17.52 -10.26 -0.73
C ALA A 189 17.86 -9.88 0.72
N ALA A 190 18.66 -8.83 0.93
CA ALA A 190 18.99 -8.32 2.26
C ALA A 190 17.76 -7.71 2.96
N LEU A 191 16.91 -6.97 2.24
CA LEU A 191 15.64 -6.47 2.76
C LEU A 191 14.72 -7.64 3.15
N GLY A 192 14.62 -8.68 2.31
CA GLY A 192 13.85 -9.88 2.64
C GLY A 192 14.28 -10.50 3.97
N LYS A 193 15.59 -10.67 4.21
CA LYS A 193 16.11 -11.19 5.48
C LYS A 193 15.81 -10.28 6.67
N ARG A 194 15.84 -8.95 6.49
CA ARG A 194 15.43 -8.00 7.54
C ARG A 194 13.95 -8.16 7.87
N LEU A 195 13.11 -8.34 6.86
CA LEU A 195 11.68 -8.59 7.03
C LEU A 195 11.41 -9.91 7.76
N ASP A 196 12.21 -10.98 7.53
CA ASP A 196 12.10 -12.23 8.30
C ASP A 196 12.31 -11.99 9.80
N GLY A 197 13.34 -11.22 10.17
CA GLY A 197 13.62 -10.86 11.55
C GLY A 197 12.56 -9.95 12.15
N THR A 198 12.06 -8.98 11.37
CA THR A 198 10.98 -8.07 11.78
C THR A 198 9.68 -8.83 12.03
N GLU A 199 9.31 -9.73 11.14
CA GLU A 199 8.11 -10.56 11.25
C GLU A 199 8.14 -11.43 12.52
N GLN A 200 9.28 -12.10 12.80
CA GLN A 200 9.45 -12.88 14.02
C GLN A 200 9.33 -12.03 15.30
N ALA A 201 9.91 -10.83 15.28
CA ALA A 201 9.83 -9.92 16.43
C ALA A 201 8.40 -9.40 16.65
N ILE A 202 7.69 -9.06 15.57
CA ILE A 202 6.28 -8.64 15.64
C ILE A 202 5.40 -9.78 16.14
N ASP A 203 5.59 -10.99 15.63
CA ASP A 203 4.83 -12.17 16.03
C ASP A 203 4.95 -12.43 17.55
N ALA A 204 6.18 -12.38 18.07
CA ALA A 204 6.45 -12.55 19.50
C ALA A 204 5.84 -11.41 20.34
N MET A 205 5.91 -10.16 19.86
CA MET A 205 5.38 -8.98 20.53
C MET A 205 3.85 -9.03 20.64
N LEU A 206 3.17 -9.41 19.55
CA LEU A 206 1.72 -9.40 19.48
C LEU A 206 1.06 -10.65 20.08
N ALA A 207 1.80 -11.75 20.26
CA ALA A 207 1.27 -13.01 20.79
C ALA A 207 0.40 -12.84 22.06
N PRO A 208 0.78 -12.05 23.09
CA PRO A 208 -0.03 -11.92 24.30
C PRO A 208 -1.30 -11.10 24.12
N VAL A 209 -1.42 -10.30 23.03
CA VAL A 209 -2.55 -9.39 22.81
C VAL A 209 -3.44 -9.76 21.62
N ARG A 210 -3.15 -10.82 20.87
CA ARG A 210 -3.91 -11.23 19.66
C ARG A 210 -5.41 -11.39 19.88
N HIS A 211 -5.81 -11.86 21.05
CA HIS A 211 -7.21 -12.09 21.40
C HIS A 211 -7.95 -10.82 21.86
N ARG A 212 -7.23 -9.70 21.97
CA ARG A 212 -7.83 -8.43 22.43
C ARG A 212 -8.64 -7.81 21.32
N ARG A 213 -9.85 -7.36 21.65
CA ARG A 213 -10.77 -6.74 20.71
C ARG A 213 -10.47 -5.25 20.54
N TYR A 214 -10.44 -4.77 19.32
CA TYR A 214 -10.19 -3.38 19.00
C TYR A 214 -10.96 -2.92 17.76
N LEU A 215 -11.06 -1.61 17.60
CA LEU A 215 -11.61 -0.94 16.42
C LEU A 215 -10.50 -0.12 15.74
N VAL A 216 -10.57 -0.03 14.42
CA VAL A 216 -9.69 0.83 13.62
C VAL A 216 -10.51 1.96 12.98
N LEU A 217 -9.88 3.13 12.78
CA LEU A 217 -10.51 4.26 12.12
C LEU A 217 -10.87 3.92 10.66
N HIS A 218 -9.93 3.32 9.97
CA HIS A 218 -9.98 2.99 8.56
C HIS A 218 -9.61 1.51 8.38
N ASP A 219 -10.29 0.81 7.49
CA ASP A 219 -10.01 -0.60 7.19
C ASP A 219 -8.84 -0.72 6.21
N ALA A 220 -7.63 -0.65 6.74
CA ALA A 220 -6.38 -0.69 5.99
C ALA A 220 -5.45 -1.85 6.38
N TYR A 221 -5.79 -2.61 7.40
CA TYR A 221 -4.83 -3.47 8.10
C TYR A 221 -5.03 -4.96 7.87
N SER A 222 -5.94 -5.36 6.96
CA SER A 222 -6.33 -6.77 6.78
C SER A 222 -5.14 -7.69 6.48
N GLY A 223 -4.17 -7.23 5.69
CA GLY A 223 -2.93 -7.96 5.41
C GLY A 223 -2.06 -8.16 6.65
N PHE A 224 -1.85 -7.12 7.44
CA PHE A 224 -1.10 -7.17 8.69
C PHE A 224 -1.82 -8.03 9.75
N GLU A 225 -3.11 -7.82 9.89
CA GLU A 225 -3.95 -8.56 10.84
C GLU A 225 -3.98 -10.06 10.52
N GLY A 226 -4.18 -10.40 9.26
CA GLY A 226 -4.15 -11.79 8.79
C GLY A 226 -2.80 -12.46 9.04
N ARG A 227 -1.69 -11.74 8.77
CA ARG A 227 -0.33 -12.23 8.99
C ARG A 227 -0.03 -12.56 10.44
N PHE A 228 -0.48 -11.70 11.38
CA PHE A 228 -0.16 -11.83 12.80
C PHE A 228 -1.31 -12.38 13.65
N GLY A 229 -2.39 -12.84 13.03
CA GLY A 229 -3.52 -13.46 13.72
C GLY A 229 -4.27 -12.50 14.64
N LEU A 230 -4.40 -11.24 14.25
CA LEU A 230 -5.17 -10.23 14.95
C LEU A 230 -6.63 -10.24 14.46
N SER A 231 -7.55 -9.83 15.33
CA SER A 231 -8.98 -9.85 15.03
C SER A 231 -9.66 -8.57 15.50
N PRO A 232 -9.62 -7.50 14.67
CA PRO A 232 -10.41 -6.31 14.94
C PRO A 232 -11.91 -6.66 14.92
N VAL A 233 -12.70 -5.90 15.64
CA VAL A 233 -14.16 -6.12 15.67
C VAL A 233 -14.89 -5.23 14.67
N GLY A 234 -14.20 -4.31 14.06
CA GLY A 234 -14.76 -3.43 13.03
C GLY A 234 -13.87 -2.25 12.68
N ALA A 235 -14.31 -1.53 11.65
CA ALA A 235 -13.72 -0.26 11.25
C ALA A 235 -14.78 0.83 11.26
N PHE A 236 -14.37 2.05 11.60
CA PHE A 236 -15.25 3.20 11.54
C PHE A 236 -15.56 3.58 10.10
N SER A 237 -14.60 3.45 9.19
CA SER A 237 -14.80 3.71 7.76
C SER A 237 -14.00 2.71 6.91
N VAL A 238 -14.50 2.40 5.71
CA VAL A 238 -13.72 1.75 4.63
C VAL A 238 -13.23 2.77 3.62
N ALA A 239 -13.84 3.95 3.60
CA ALA A 239 -13.49 5.06 2.74
C ALA A 239 -13.21 6.28 3.64
N PRO A 240 -11.94 6.55 3.97
CA PRO A 240 -11.57 7.55 4.98
C PRO A 240 -12.00 8.97 4.62
N GLU A 241 -12.29 9.22 3.35
CA GLU A 241 -12.81 10.49 2.83
C GLU A 241 -14.29 10.73 3.14
N ARG A 242 -15.02 9.71 3.62
CA ARG A 242 -16.45 9.80 3.90
C ARG A 242 -16.74 9.54 5.38
N PRO A 243 -17.25 10.52 6.12
CA PRO A 243 -17.72 10.28 7.48
C PRO A 243 -18.84 9.23 7.50
N PRO A 244 -18.92 8.40 8.54
CA PRO A 244 -19.97 7.40 8.66
C PRO A 244 -21.35 8.06 8.80
N GLY A 245 -22.38 7.47 8.19
CA GLY A 245 -23.77 7.88 8.38
C GLY A 245 -24.28 7.63 9.81
N SER A 246 -25.41 8.25 10.17
CA SER A 246 -25.96 8.21 11.54
C SER A 246 -26.20 6.79 12.08
N ARG A 247 -26.74 5.89 11.24
CA ARG A 247 -26.94 4.50 11.62
C ARG A 247 -25.61 3.82 11.99
N ARG A 248 -24.58 4.10 11.22
CA ARG A 248 -23.24 3.58 11.45
C ARG A 248 -22.62 4.09 12.75
N VAL A 249 -22.77 5.38 13.02
CA VAL A 249 -22.34 6.00 14.28
C VAL A 249 -23.02 5.31 15.47
N GLU A 250 -24.30 4.99 15.37
CA GLU A 250 -25.04 4.31 16.45
C GLU A 250 -24.55 2.86 16.68
N GLU A 251 -24.30 2.08 15.61
CA GLU A 251 -23.71 0.75 15.70
C GLU A 251 -22.35 0.80 16.41
N LEU A 252 -21.49 1.74 16.04
CA LEU A 252 -20.16 1.89 16.64
C LEU A 252 -20.23 2.30 18.10
N ARG A 253 -21.15 3.21 18.46
CA ARG A 253 -21.42 3.56 19.87
C ARG A 253 -21.84 2.33 20.67
N HIS A 254 -22.71 1.49 20.12
CA HIS A 254 -23.16 0.28 20.78
C HIS A 254 -21.97 -0.70 20.98
N ILE A 255 -21.12 -0.90 19.98
CA ILE A 255 -19.93 -1.75 20.08
C ILE A 255 -19.00 -1.23 21.18
N VAL A 256 -18.71 0.07 21.17
CA VAL A 256 -17.81 0.70 22.17
C VAL A 256 -18.41 0.62 23.58
N SER A 257 -19.71 0.86 23.73
CA SER A 257 -20.40 0.84 25.03
C SER A 257 -20.58 -0.57 25.62
N SER A 258 -20.42 -1.63 24.81
CA SER A 258 -20.46 -3.01 25.31
C SER A 258 -19.36 -3.32 26.34
N GLY A 259 -18.33 -2.45 26.44
CA GLY A 259 -17.23 -2.56 27.41
C GLY A 259 -16.18 -3.62 27.06
N ASP A 260 -16.28 -4.25 25.89
CA ASP A 260 -15.46 -5.39 25.47
C ASP A 260 -14.36 -4.98 24.47
N ILE A 261 -14.19 -3.67 24.25
CA ILE A 261 -13.19 -3.08 23.36
C ILE A 261 -12.00 -2.60 24.18
N ALA A 262 -10.82 -3.16 23.89
CA ALA A 262 -9.59 -2.79 24.59
C ALA A 262 -9.00 -1.46 24.09
N CYS A 263 -9.11 -1.20 22.76
CA CYS A 263 -8.55 -0.01 22.15
C CYS A 263 -9.33 0.42 20.92
N VAL A 264 -9.33 1.73 20.65
CA VAL A 264 -9.74 2.33 19.38
C VAL A 264 -8.54 3.04 18.77
N PHE A 265 -8.23 2.70 17.52
CA PHE A 265 -7.10 3.28 16.81
C PHE A 265 -7.54 4.35 15.82
N THR A 266 -6.85 5.50 15.86
CA THR A 266 -6.94 6.58 14.87
C THR A 266 -5.71 6.57 13.96
N GLU A 267 -5.72 7.43 12.92
CA GLU A 267 -4.61 7.58 11.98
C GLU A 267 -4.17 9.05 11.90
N PRO A 268 -2.86 9.33 11.78
CA PRO A 268 -2.37 10.70 11.76
C PRO A 268 -2.72 11.46 10.47
N GLN A 269 -3.07 10.74 9.38
CA GLN A 269 -3.46 11.32 8.08
C GLN A 269 -4.92 11.72 8.02
N LEU A 270 -5.75 11.34 9.01
CA LEU A 270 -7.20 11.50 8.99
C LEU A 270 -7.67 12.35 10.17
N ASP A 271 -8.77 13.10 9.99
CA ASP A 271 -9.36 13.90 11.06
C ASP A 271 -10.09 12.98 12.07
N PRO A 272 -9.64 12.89 13.33
CA PRO A 272 -10.25 12.04 14.35
C PRO A 272 -11.51 12.68 14.99
N ALA A 273 -11.91 13.88 14.66
CA ALA A 273 -12.92 14.64 15.41
C ALA A 273 -14.24 13.87 15.61
N TRP A 274 -14.71 13.16 14.59
CA TRP A 274 -15.94 12.37 14.70
C TRP A 274 -15.76 11.07 15.50
N VAL A 275 -14.58 10.47 15.49
CA VAL A 275 -14.24 9.35 16.39
C VAL A 275 -14.24 9.82 17.84
N GLU A 276 -13.60 10.96 18.10
CA GLU A 276 -13.59 11.58 19.42
C GLU A 276 -15.01 11.84 19.95
N ALA A 277 -15.93 12.29 19.09
CA ALA A 277 -17.33 12.50 19.43
C ALA A 277 -18.07 11.18 19.80
N ILE A 278 -17.73 10.07 19.15
CA ILE A 278 -18.28 8.75 19.49
C ILE A 278 -17.72 8.25 20.83
N LEU A 279 -16.46 8.52 21.11
CA LEU A 279 -15.76 8.04 22.29
C LEU A 279 -15.96 8.93 23.53
N ALA A 280 -16.57 10.10 23.41
CA ALA A 280 -16.65 11.10 24.49
C ALA A 280 -17.27 10.57 25.79
N GLU A 281 -18.18 9.59 25.70
CA GLU A 281 -18.90 9.00 26.84
C GLU A 281 -18.35 7.63 27.28
N ASN A 282 -17.25 7.17 26.66
CA ASN A 282 -16.72 5.82 26.87
C ASN A 282 -15.26 5.85 27.32
N SER A 283 -14.93 5.06 28.34
CA SER A 283 -13.55 4.88 28.83
C SER A 283 -12.85 3.74 28.10
N VAL A 284 -12.52 3.96 26.82
CA VAL A 284 -11.74 3.02 26.02
C VAL A 284 -10.34 3.59 25.73
N ASN A 285 -9.32 2.75 25.71
CA ASN A 285 -7.97 3.19 25.35
C ASN A 285 -7.94 3.69 23.91
N LYS A 286 -7.11 4.70 23.66
CA LYS A 286 -6.90 5.26 22.33
C LYS A 286 -5.47 5.04 21.90
N GLY A 287 -5.29 4.56 20.67
CA GLY A 287 -4.00 4.35 20.03
C GLY A 287 -3.94 5.05 18.66
N VAL A 288 -2.77 5.06 18.06
CA VAL A 288 -2.54 5.58 16.71
C VAL A 288 -1.88 4.50 15.89
N LEU A 289 -2.47 4.14 14.75
CA LEU A 289 -1.83 3.33 13.72
C LEU A 289 -1.47 4.25 12.55
N ASP A 290 -0.22 4.18 12.11
CA ASP A 290 0.29 5.00 11.02
C ASP A 290 0.70 4.10 9.85
N PRO A 291 -0.19 3.86 8.88
CA PRO A 291 0.07 2.95 7.77
C PRO A 291 1.06 3.51 6.75
N LEU A 292 1.35 4.81 6.82
CA LEU A 292 2.27 5.49 5.90
C LEU A 292 3.61 5.89 6.55
N GLY A 293 3.76 5.75 7.86
CA GLY A 293 5.01 6.05 8.56
C GLY A 293 5.37 7.54 8.61
N MET A 294 4.38 8.42 8.81
CA MET A 294 4.53 9.88 8.76
C MET A 294 5.66 10.43 9.65
N THR A 295 5.88 9.79 10.80
CA THR A 295 6.87 10.23 11.79
C THR A 295 8.20 9.50 11.68
N LEU A 296 8.30 8.51 10.81
CA LEU A 296 9.51 7.71 10.64
C LEU A 296 10.53 8.44 9.74
N PRO A 297 11.83 8.34 10.04
CA PRO A 297 12.86 8.85 9.16
C PRO A 297 12.87 8.06 7.85
N THR A 298 13.01 8.77 6.73
CA THR A 298 13.17 8.14 5.41
C THR A 298 14.50 7.40 5.32
N GLY A 299 14.59 6.38 4.46
CA GLY A 299 15.82 5.63 4.22
C GLY A 299 15.61 4.12 4.22
N VAL A 300 16.72 3.39 4.24
CA VAL A 300 16.77 1.93 4.03
C VAL A 300 16.09 1.11 5.14
N GLU A 301 15.98 1.67 6.34
CA GLU A 301 15.32 1.01 7.48
C GLU A 301 13.83 1.38 7.60
N PHE A 302 13.33 2.27 6.75
CA PHE A 302 11.96 2.81 6.84
C PHE A 302 10.90 1.70 6.84
N TYR A 303 10.98 0.77 5.89
CA TYR A 303 9.92 -0.20 5.70
C TYR A 303 9.83 -1.24 6.84
N PRO A 304 10.93 -1.87 7.29
CA PRO A 304 10.91 -2.69 8.51
C PRO A 304 10.45 -1.90 9.75
N ALA A 305 10.88 -0.64 9.88
CA ALA A 305 10.49 0.21 11.00
C ALA A 305 8.99 0.56 10.98
N LEU A 306 8.40 0.74 9.80
CA LEU A 306 6.95 0.97 9.65
C LEU A 306 6.15 -0.20 10.24
N LEU A 307 6.46 -1.43 9.81
CA LEU A 307 5.76 -2.62 10.29
C LEU A 307 5.94 -2.81 11.81
N MET A 308 7.16 -2.58 12.32
CA MET A 308 7.44 -2.64 13.75
C MET A 308 6.68 -1.57 14.54
N ASN A 309 6.57 -0.35 14.00
CA ASN A 309 5.85 0.75 14.65
C ASN A 309 4.34 0.43 14.81
N LEU A 310 3.73 -0.20 13.80
CA LEU A 310 2.36 -0.69 13.90
C LEU A 310 2.22 -1.72 15.04
N ALA A 311 3.16 -2.67 15.12
CA ALA A 311 3.14 -3.69 16.16
C ALA A 311 3.30 -3.09 17.56
N ILE A 312 4.19 -2.12 17.75
CA ILE A 312 4.39 -1.39 19.02
C ILE A 312 3.09 -0.68 19.41
N SER A 313 2.48 0.06 18.50
CA SER A 313 1.23 0.79 18.75
C SER A 313 0.09 -0.17 19.14
N LEU A 314 -0.06 -1.29 18.43
CA LEU A 314 -1.03 -2.32 18.75
C LEU A 314 -0.77 -2.93 20.14
N HIS A 315 0.44 -3.39 20.39
CA HIS A 315 0.82 -3.97 21.67
C HIS A 315 0.57 -3.01 22.83
N ASP A 316 1.00 -1.76 22.73
CA ASP A 316 0.93 -0.79 23.83
C ASP A 316 -0.51 -0.41 24.19
N CYS A 317 -1.39 -0.33 23.20
CA CYS A 317 -2.79 -0.01 23.47
C CYS A 317 -3.62 -1.23 23.89
N LEU A 318 -3.28 -2.42 23.38
CA LEU A 318 -4.03 -3.65 23.65
C LEU A 318 -3.61 -4.36 24.96
N ARG A 319 -2.43 -4.07 25.50
CA ARG A 319 -2.01 -4.65 26.78
C ARG A 319 -2.96 -4.24 27.92
N PRO A 320 -3.15 -5.11 28.96
CA PRO A 320 -4.00 -4.82 30.11
C PRO A 320 -3.59 -3.59 30.89
#